data_49040f08babffd1c205193b301a4ea71
#
_entry.id   49040f08babffd1c205193b301a4ea71
#
_cell.length_a   1.000
_cell.length_b   1.000
_cell.length_c   1.000
_cell.angle_alpha   90.00
_cell.angle_beta   90.00
_cell.angle_gamma   90.00
#
_symmetry.space_group_name_H-M   'P 1'
#
loop_
_entity.id
_entity.type
_entity.pdbx_description
1 polymer ?
#
loop_
_entity_poly.entity_id
_entity_poly.type
_entity_poly.pdbx_seq_one_letter_code
_entity_poly.pdbx_strand_id
1 'polypeptide(L)'
;MSKKVFVSGCYDLLHSGHIAFFKEASSYGDLYVGIGSDSTVLDLKGRPTVNSEQERLYMVRSVRYVTDAWVNSGSGIMDFEEDLRRFQPDIFVVNEDGHSPAKEAICKELSIEYKILRRIPDGELPARSTTSLRGSLSSGLPYRLDLAGTWIDQPYVSKFHPGWALTISLEPVIEFYERCGMSTSTRNAAARLWPYELPPMHPEKLAELLFRYENGPGKEEVSGAQDSIGICMPGLNRHYYNNGYWPEKIESIHDEDILSWLEDHIFLVLLWPRESGLNLLKETYITEENVKALTTAADRTWEAILAKDLNAFAAACLDSFDAQVAMFPAMKPENVQQAINKYKNDALAWKLAGAGGGGYLALISETPIENAIRIKIRRRT
;
A
#
# COMPACT_ATOMS: atom_id res chain seq x y z
N MET A 1 14.62 -45.21 -9.29
CA MET A 1 14.68 -44.11 -8.29
C MET A 1 13.52 -43.18 -8.58
N SER A 2 12.89 -42.61 -7.57
CA SER A 2 11.87 -41.58 -7.75
C SER A 2 12.51 -40.35 -8.37
N LYS A 3 11.77 -39.61 -9.22
CA LYS A 3 12.25 -38.35 -9.75
C LYS A 3 12.36 -37.30 -8.65
N LYS A 4 13.39 -36.47 -8.71
CA LYS A 4 13.54 -35.30 -7.84
C LYS A 4 12.72 -34.12 -8.39
N VAL A 5 11.77 -33.66 -7.66
CA VAL A 5 10.93 -32.50 -8.01
C VAL A 5 11.32 -31.31 -7.15
N PHE A 6 11.57 -30.17 -7.76
CA PHE A 6 11.93 -28.93 -7.06
C PHE A 6 10.87 -27.84 -7.26
N VAL A 7 10.60 -27.10 -6.21
CA VAL A 7 9.77 -25.88 -6.23
C VAL A 7 10.46 -24.79 -5.42
N SER A 8 10.27 -23.53 -5.78
CA SER A 8 10.77 -22.40 -4.99
C SER A 8 9.70 -21.36 -4.75
N GLY A 9 9.69 -20.76 -3.56
CA GLY A 9 8.75 -19.71 -3.19
C GLY A 9 9.01 -19.11 -1.81
N CYS A 10 8.22 -18.07 -1.48
CA CYS A 10 8.34 -17.37 -0.19
C CYS A 10 7.73 -18.16 0.98
N TYR A 11 6.53 -18.71 0.81
CA TYR A 11 5.75 -19.49 1.81
C TYR A 11 5.57 -18.78 3.17
N ASP A 12 5.48 -17.47 3.17
CA ASP A 12 5.46 -16.66 4.40
C ASP A 12 4.27 -16.99 5.31
N LEU A 13 3.05 -16.96 4.81
CA LEU A 13 1.87 -17.46 5.47
C LEU A 13 1.45 -18.76 4.79
N LEU A 14 1.90 -19.90 5.31
CA LEU A 14 1.54 -21.21 4.75
C LEU A 14 0.02 -21.40 4.82
N HIS A 15 -0.61 -21.71 3.69
CA HIS A 15 -2.06 -21.85 3.57
C HIS A 15 -2.46 -23.00 2.63
N SER A 16 -3.77 -23.34 2.60
CA SER A 16 -4.31 -24.46 1.81
C SER A 16 -3.86 -24.46 0.35
N GLY A 17 -3.73 -23.29 -0.29
CA GLY A 17 -3.25 -23.19 -1.66
C GLY A 17 -1.79 -23.65 -1.84
N HIS A 18 -0.92 -23.39 -0.86
CA HIS A 18 0.45 -23.92 -0.88
C HIS A 18 0.45 -25.44 -0.67
N ILE A 19 -0.41 -25.95 0.22
CA ILE A 19 -0.52 -27.39 0.47
C ILE A 19 -1.05 -28.12 -0.78
N ALA A 20 -2.06 -27.57 -1.45
CA ALA A 20 -2.57 -28.11 -2.71
C ALA A 20 -1.48 -28.17 -3.79
N PHE A 21 -0.69 -27.09 -3.92
CA PHE A 21 0.46 -27.05 -4.83
C PHE A 21 1.52 -28.11 -4.50
N PHE A 22 1.88 -28.27 -3.22
CA PHE A 22 2.84 -29.31 -2.82
C PHE A 22 2.29 -30.73 -3.06
N LYS A 23 1.00 -30.96 -2.80
CA LYS A 23 0.34 -32.22 -3.09
C LYS A 23 0.42 -32.57 -4.58
N GLU A 24 0.11 -31.63 -5.46
CA GLU A 24 0.18 -31.83 -6.90
C GLU A 24 1.63 -32.02 -7.38
N ALA A 25 2.56 -31.16 -6.93
CA ALA A 25 3.97 -31.27 -7.29
C ALA A 25 4.57 -32.62 -6.85
N SER A 26 4.21 -33.12 -5.65
CA SER A 26 4.69 -34.42 -5.14
C SER A 26 4.16 -35.62 -5.94
N SER A 27 3.13 -35.45 -6.77
CA SER A 27 2.66 -36.52 -7.64
C SER A 27 3.65 -36.86 -8.79
N TYR A 28 4.61 -35.96 -9.05
CA TYR A 28 5.64 -36.16 -10.08
C TYR A 28 6.91 -36.80 -9.55
N GLY A 29 7.10 -36.92 -8.21
CA GLY A 29 8.28 -37.52 -7.57
C GLY A 29 8.49 -36.98 -6.15
N ASP A 30 9.72 -37.21 -5.63
CA ASP A 30 10.12 -36.73 -4.32
C ASP A 30 10.26 -35.20 -4.34
N LEU A 31 9.45 -34.49 -3.54
CA LEU A 31 9.35 -33.04 -3.55
C LEU A 31 10.36 -32.36 -2.64
N TYR A 32 11.15 -31.47 -3.19
CA TYR A 32 12.11 -30.60 -2.51
C TYR A 32 11.73 -29.14 -2.67
N VAL A 33 11.84 -28.36 -1.57
CA VAL A 33 11.34 -26.98 -1.54
C VAL A 33 12.44 -26.01 -1.17
N GLY A 34 12.73 -25.06 -2.08
CA GLY A 34 13.55 -23.89 -1.81
C GLY A 34 12.70 -22.76 -1.23
N ILE A 35 13.18 -22.12 -0.17
CA ILE A 35 12.49 -21.01 0.51
C ILE A 35 13.31 -19.73 0.34
N GLY A 36 12.68 -18.67 -0.15
CA GLY A 36 13.35 -17.36 -0.22
C GLY A 36 13.71 -16.84 1.17
N SER A 37 14.96 -16.35 1.34
CA SER A 37 15.42 -15.76 2.61
C SER A 37 14.60 -14.53 3.01
N ASP A 38 14.67 -14.15 4.28
CA ASP A 38 13.95 -12.94 4.77
C ASP A 38 14.45 -11.69 4.06
N SER A 39 15.76 -11.59 3.77
CA SER A 39 16.34 -10.49 2.99
C SER A 39 15.82 -10.46 1.55
N THR A 40 15.80 -11.61 0.86
CA THR A 40 15.26 -11.72 -0.50
C THR A 40 13.79 -11.28 -0.57
N VAL A 41 12.98 -11.71 0.41
CA VAL A 41 11.55 -11.31 0.45
C VAL A 41 11.39 -9.83 0.73
N LEU A 42 12.21 -9.27 1.63
CA LEU A 42 12.21 -7.82 1.93
C LEU A 42 12.56 -7.01 0.67
N ASP A 43 13.61 -7.41 -0.05
CA ASP A 43 14.05 -6.71 -1.27
C ASP A 43 13.02 -6.78 -2.40
N LEU A 44 12.43 -7.95 -2.63
CA LEU A 44 11.46 -8.16 -3.71
C LEU A 44 10.07 -7.58 -3.43
N LYS A 45 9.63 -7.60 -2.16
CA LYS A 45 8.26 -7.20 -1.79
C LYS A 45 8.18 -5.90 -1.00
N GLY A 46 9.32 -5.27 -0.69
CA GLY A 46 9.40 -4.02 0.07
C GLY A 46 8.84 -4.12 1.51
N ARG A 47 8.70 -5.34 2.04
CA ARG A 47 8.13 -5.60 3.36
C ARG A 47 8.74 -6.86 3.99
N PRO A 48 8.86 -6.91 5.33
CA PRO A 48 9.31 -8.10 6.03
C PRO A 48 8.31 -9.26 5.91
N THR A 49 8.79 -10.47 6.11
CA THR A 49 7.98 -11.66 6.32
C THR A 49 7.23 -11.57 7.65
N VAL A 50 6.10 -12.28 7.79
CA VAL A 50 5.41 -12.47 9.09
C VAL A 50 6.16 -13.51 9.90
N ASN A 51 6.47 -14.65 9.25
CA ASN A 51 7.25 -15.72 9.85
C ASN A 51 8.68 -15.64 9.34
N SER A 52 9.67 -15.75 10.25
CA SER A 52 11.07 -15.81 9.89
C SER A 52 11.38 -16.98 8.93
N GLU A 53 12.45 -16.89 8.16
CA GLU A 53 12.85 -17.99 7.25
C GLU A 53 13.00 -19.32 7.97
N GLN A 54 13.42 -19.32 9.25
CA GLN A 54 13.54 -20.54 10.06
C GLN A 54 12.18 -21.12 10.43
N GLU A 55 11.20 -20.29 10.78
CA GLU A 55 9.82 -20.74 11.04
C GLU A 55 9.17 -21.26 9.75
N ARG A 56 9.38 -20.58 8.63
CA ARG A 56 8.87 -21.00 7.33
C ARG A 56 9.46 -22.34 6.90
N LEU A 57 10.78 -22.50 7.11
CA LEU A 57 11.49 -23.76 6.86
C LEU A 57 10.94 -24.90 7.72
N TYR A 58 10.74 -24.65 9.01
CA TYR A 58 10.17 -25.62 9.93
C TYR A 58 8.76 -26.07 9.50
N MET A 59 7.89 -25.10 9.16
CA MET A 59 6.53 -25.40 8.71
C MET A 59 6.51 -26.17 7.38
N VAL A 60 7.31 -25.78 6.41
CA VAL A 60 7.35 -26.44 5.09
C VAL A 60 7.88 -27.87 5.22
N ARG A 61 8.92 -28.11 6.02
CA ARG A 61 9.44 -29.46 6.31
C ARG A 61 8.41 -30.36 7.00
N SER A 62 7.48 -29.77 7.76
CA SER A 62 6.42 -30.51 8.44
C SER A 62 5.26 -30.91 7.51
N VAL A 63 5.25 -30.46 6.26
CA VAL A 63 4.21 -30.83 5.30
C VAL A 63 4.48 -32.23 4.76
N ARG A 64 3.52 -33.14 4.92
CA ARG A 64 3.66 -34.56 4.55
C ARG A 64 4.01 -34.84 3.06
N TYR A 65 3.83 -33.85 2.19
CA TYR A 65 4.14 -33.97 0.77
C TYR A 65 5.58 -33.56 0.43
N VAL A 66 6.30 -32.97 1.37
CA VAL A 66 7.65 -32.44 1.21
C VAL A 66 8.65 -33.47 1.74
N THR A 67 9.62 -33.81 0.90
CA THR A 67 10.72 -34.74 1.25
C THR A 67 11.78 -34.00 2.06
N ASP A 68 12.19 -32.81 1.62
CA ASP A 68 13.06 -31.88 2.38
C ASP A 68 12.90 -30.45 1.85
N ALA A 69 13.40 -29.49 2.64
CA ALA A 69 13.40 -28.09 2.27
C ALA A 69 14.64 -27.37 2.82
N TRP A 70 15.01 -26.25 2.17
CA TRP A 70 16.11 -25.37 2.61
C TRP A 70 15.83 -23.92 2.28
N VAL A 71 16.55 -23.00 2.93
CA VAL A 71 16.55 -21.59 2.56
C VAL A 71 17.49 -21.43 1.37
N ASN A 72 17.03 -20.79 0.29
CA ASN A 72 17.82 -20.55 -0.91
C ASN A 72 19.06 -19.72 -0.59
N SER A 73 20.17 -20.06 -1.26
CA SER A 73 21.48 -19.45 -1.01
C SER A 73 21.71 -18.13 -1.76
N GLY A 74 20.90 -17.84 -2.79
CA GLY A 74 21.01 -16.64 -3.61
C GLY A 74 20.13 -15.49 -3.14
N SER A 75 19.95 -14.50 -4.03
CA SER A 75 19.12 -13.31 -3.81
C SER A 75 18.32 -12.95 -5.05
N GLY A 76 17.28 -12.10 -4.87
CA GLY A 76 16.43 -11.63 -5.97
C GLY A 76 15.46 -12.71 -6.48
N ILE A 77 14.91 -12.47 -7.70
CA ILE A 77 13.88 -13.34 -8.30
C ILE A 77 14.39 -14.76 -8.60
N MET A 78 15.70 -14.92 -8.80
CA MET A 78 16.38 -16.18 -9.11
C MET A 78 17.22 -16.68 -7.92
N ASP A 79 16.80 -16.39 -6.70
CA ASP A 79 17.51 -16.74 -5.46
C ASP A 79 17.84 -18.24 -5.31
N PHE A 80 17.13 -19.09 -6.03
CA PHE A 80 17.30 -20.55 -6.06
C PHE A 80 18.29 -21.04 -7.13
N GLU A 81 18.87 -20.18 -7.97
CA GLU A 81 19.64 -20.60 -9.15
C GLU A 81 20.86 -21.46 -8.78
N GLU A 82 21.65 -21.04 -7.79
CA GLU A 82 22.82 -21.80 -7.33
C GLU A 82 22.40 -23.15 -6.74
N ASP A 83 21.30 -23.17 -5.99
CA ASP A 83 20.77 -24.41 -5.41
C ASP A 83 20.26 -25.35 -6.50
N LEU A 84 19.60 -24.81 -7.55
CA LEU A 84 19.15 -25.60 -8.69
C LEU A 84 20.32 -26.25 -9.43
N ARG A 85 21.40 -25.51 -9.67
CA ARG A 85 22.64 -26.00 -10.30
C ARG A 85 23.33 -27.10 -9.47
N ARG A 86 23.34 -26.95 -8.15
CA ARG A 86 23.94 -27.90 -7.21
C ARG A 86 23.08 -29.14 -7.03
N PHE A 87 21.79 -29.00 -6.85
CA PHE A 87 20.85 -30.07 -6.53
C PHE A 87 20.46 -30.90 -7.76
N GLN A 88 20.39 -30.28 -8.94
CA GLN A 88 20.05 -30.88 -10.23
C GLN A 88 18.79 -31.78 -10.13
N PRO A 89 17.61 -31.19 -9.94
CA PRO A 89 16.36 -31.94 -9.94
C PRO A 89 16.01 -32.42 -11.35
N ASP A 90 15.18 -33.44 -11.44
CA ASP A 90 14.63 -33.88 -12.73
C ASP A 90 13.56 -32.95 -13.26
N ILE A 91 12.76 -32.33 -12.34
CA ILE A 91 11.64 -31.49 -12.68
C ILE A 91 11.67 -30.22 -11.80
N PHE A 92 11.50 -29.04 -12.41
CA PHE A 92 11.22 -27.81 -11.70
C PHE A 92 9.76 -27.40 -11.96
N VAL A 93 8.98 -27.31 -10.89
CA VAL A 93 7.55 -27.02 -10.95
C VAL A 93 7.28 -25.61 -10.43
N VAL A 94 6.46 -24.84 -11.15
CA VAL A 94 5.98 -23.52 -10.75
C VAL A 94 4.47 -23.43 -10.93
N ASN A 95 3.84 -22.52 -10.21
CA ASN A 95 2.47 -22.10 -10.54
C ASN A 95 2.48 -21.11 -11.71
N GLU A 96 1.36 -20.93 -12.37
CA GLU A 96 1.16 -19.96 -13.46
C GLU A 96 1.55 -18.53 -13.08
N ASP A 97 1.32 -18.11 -11.85
CA ASP A 97 1.71 -16.79 -11.31
C ASP A 97 3.21 -16.71 -10.94
N GLY A 98 3.88 -17.84 -10.82
CA GLY A 98 5.32 -17.94 -10.56
C GLY A 98 6.16 -18.18 -11.82
N HIS A 99 5.53 -18.32 -13.00
CA HIS A 99 6.23 -18.53 -14.26
C HIS A 99 7.01 -17.27 -14.68
N SER A 100 8.19 -17.48 -15.24
CA SER A 100 8.96 -16.45 -15.95
C SER A 100 9.85 -17.06 -17.03
N PRO A 101 10.12 -16.31 -18.13
CA PRO A 101 11.02 -16.78 -19.18
C PRO A 101 12.43 -17.11 -18.68
N ALA A 102 12.93 -16.39 -17.66
CA ALA A 102 14.24 -16.65 -17.06
C ALA A 102 14.31 -18.01 -16.38
N LYS A 103 13.25 -18.42 -15.65
CA LYS A 103 13.15 -19.75 -15.03
C LYS A 103 13.10 -20.88 -16.06
N GLU A 104 12.38 -20.69 -17.15
CA GLU A 104 12.33 -21.65 -18.24
C GLU A 104 13.68 -21.78 -18.94
N ALA A 105 14.37 -20.65 -19.17
CA ALA A 105 15.67 -20.63 -19.82
C ALA A 105 16.75 -21.41 -19.03
N ILE A 106 16.82 -21.20 -17.70
CA ILE A 106 17.78 -21.93 -16.87
C ILE A 106 17.46 -23.42 -16.79
N CYS A 107 16.18 -23.79 -16.73
CA CYS A 107 15.79 -25.21 -16.77
C CYS A 107 16.21 -25.88 -18.08
N LYS A 108 16.05 -25.19 -19.21
CA LYS A 108 16.51 -25.66 -20.52
C LYS A 108 18.02 -25.79 -20.57
N GLU A 109 18.76 -24.83 -20.04
CA GLU A 109 20.24 -24.89 -19.94
C GLU A 109 20.69 -26.12 -19.16
N LEU A 110 20.06 -26.41 -18.03
CA LEU A 110 20.40 -27.49 -17.12
C LEU A 110 19.76 -28.85 -17.50
N SER A 111 19.00 -28.93 -18.59
CA SER A 111 18.24 -30.11 -19.00
C SER A 111 17.23 -30.60 -17.94
N ILE A 112 16.62 -29.67 -17.21
CA ILE A 112 15.58 -29.92 -16.21
C ILE A 112 14.21 -29.76 -16.87
N GLU A 113 13.28 -30.68 -16.63
CA GLU A 113 11.90 -30.57 -17.09
C GLU A 113 11.23 -29.38 -16.39
N TYR A 114 10.76 -28.38 -17.14
CA TYR A 114 10.04 -27.22 -16.58
C TYR A 114 8.52 -27.43 -16.69
N LYS A 115 7.81 -27.35 -15.56
CA LYS A 115 6.37 -27.63 -15.51
C LYS A 115 5.60 -26.49 -14.85
N ILE A 116 4.55 -26.04 -15.50
CA ILE A 116 3.64 -25.00 -15.00
C ILE A 116 2.34 -25.64 -14.55
N LEU A 117 1.93 -25.45 -13.30
CA LEU A 117 0.68 -25.92 -12.74
C LEU A 117 -0.33 -24.78 -12.65
N ARG A 118 -1.60 -25.11 -12.72
CA ARG A 118 -2.69 -24.18 -12.44
C ARG A 118 -2.96 -24.08 -10.95
N ARG A 119 -3.35 -22.90 -10.50
CA ARG A 119 -3.65 -22.67 -9.08
C ARG A 119 -5.08 -23.14 -8.76
N ILE A 120 -5.26 -24.43 -8.53
CA ILE A 120 -6.56 -25.04 -8.23
C ILE A 120 -6.64 -25.36 -6.73
N PRO A 121 -7.67 -24.88 -6.00
CA PRO A 121 -7.91 -25.30 -4.62
C PRO A 121 -8.16 -26.82 -4.53
N ASP A 122 -7.78 -27.42 -3.39
CA ASP A 122 -8.03 -28.85 -3.15
C ASP A 122 -9.48 -29.07 -2.66
N GLY A 123 -10.27 -29.77 -3.45
CA GLY A 123 -11.68 -30.08 -3.12
C GLY A 123 -12.54 -28.81 -2.98
N GLU A 124 -13.31 -28.74 -1.90
CA GLU A 124 -14.19 -27.60 -1.58
C GLU A 124 -13.48 -26.47 -0.82
N LEU A 125 -12.17 -26.52 -0.66
CA LEU A 125 -11.44 -25.47 0.05
C LEU A 125 -11.45 -24.15 -0.74
N PRO A 126 -11.59 -23.00 -0.06
CA PRO A 126 -11.57 -21.70 -0.74
C PRO A 126 -10.18 -21.41 -1.32
N ALA A 127 -10.16 -20.71 -2.44
CA ALA A 127 -8.92 -20.13 -2.96
C ALA A 127 -8.30 -19.19 -1.93
N ARG A 128 -7.01 -19.38 -1.62
CA ARG A 128 -6.26 -18.58 -0.67
C ARG A 128 -4.98 -18.04 -1.29
N SER A 129 -4.60 -16.82 -0.88
CA SER A 129 -3.30 -16.25 -1.19
C SER A 129 -2.70 -15.62 0.07
N THR A 130 -1.38 -15.53 0.14
CA THR A 130 -0.68 -14.83 1.23
C THR A 130 -1.16 -13.37 1.34
N THR A 131 -1.40 -12.68 0.22
CA THR A 131 -1.92 -11.32 0.19
C THR A 131 -3.32 -11.22 0.83
N SER A 132 -4.24 -12.13 0.47
CA SER A 132 -5.57 -12.20 1.08
C SER A 132 -5.52 -12.46 2.57
N LEU A 133 -4.66 -13.38 3.01
CA LEU A 133 -4.50 -13.69 4.44
C LEU A 133 -3.89 -12.53 5.23
N ARG A 134 -2.90 -11.85 4.65
CA ARG A 134 -2.34 -10.63 5.27
C ARG A 134 -3.39 -9.52 5.39
N GLY A 135 -4.23 -9.34 4.38
CA GLY A 135 -5.36 -8.40 4.45
C GLY A 135 -6.35 -8.76 5.57
N SER A 136 -6.59 -10.06 5.81
CA SER A 136 -7.42 -10.53 6.92
C SER A 136 -6.74 -10.35 8.29
N LEU A 137 -5.43 -10.27 8.33
CA LEU A 137 -4.63 -10.00 9.53
C LEU A 137 -4.33 -8.50 9.69
N SER A 138 -4.61 -7.66 8.66
CA SER A 138 -4.51 -6.22 8.80
C SER A 138 -5.49 -5.78 9.88
N SER A 139 -5.02 -4.92 10.79
CA SER A 139 -5.90 -4.30 11.78
C SER A 139 -7.07 -3.63 11.06
N GLY A 140 -8.29 -3.69 11.60
CA GLY A 140 -9.47 -2.98 11.10
C GLY A 140 -9.33 -1.46 11.18
N LEU A 141 -8.10 -0.95 11.36
CA LEU A 141 -7.80 0.48 11.43
C LEU A 141 -7.97 1.14 10.06
N PRO A 142 -8.68 2.26 10.01
CA PRO A 142 -8.92 2.99 8.78
C PRO A 142 -7.63 3.50 8.11
N TYR A 143 -7.74 3.82 6.83
CA TYR A 143 -6.74 4.54 6.07
C TYR A 143 -7.17 5.99 5.87
N ARG A 144 -6.23 6.90 5.72
CA ARG A 144 -6.47 8.27 5.34
C ARG A 144 -6.10 8.49 3.87
N LEU A 145 -6.99 9.09 3.10
CA LEU A 145 -6.66 9.70 1.82
C LEU A 145 -6.83 11.21 1.93
N ASP A 146 -5.79 11.97 1.59
CA ASP A 146 -5.86 13.41 1.48
C ASP A 146 -6.38 13.81 0.09
N LEU A 147 -7.29 14.75 0.03
CA LEU A 147 -7.87 15.24 -1.22
C LEU A 147 -7.24 16.57 -1.66
N ALA A 148 -6.97 17.48 -0.74
CA ALA A 148 -6.37 18.78 -1.02
C ALA A 148 -5.71 19.37 0.25
N GLY A 149 -4.86 20.38 0.09
CA GLY A 149 -4.23 21.07 1.21
C GLY A 149 -3.18 20.28 1.97
N THR A 150 -2.64 19.21 1.40
CA THR A 150 -1.60 18.39 2.01
C THR A 150 -0.36 19.22 2.36
N TRP A 151 0.23 19.00 3.53
CA TRP A 151 1.33 19.75 4.16
C TRP A 151 0.93 21.03 4.92
N ILE A 152 -0.32 21.53 4.80
CA ILE A 152 -0.73 22.75 5.52
C ILE A 152 -0.73 22.55 7.07
N ASP A 153 -0.78 21.31 7.54
CA ASP A 153 -0.66 20.92 8.95
C ASP A 153 0.77 21.06 9.52
N GLN A 154 1.71 21.52 8.69
CA GLN A 154 3.05 21.83 9.11
C GLN A 154 3.19 23.34 9.35
N PRO A 155 3.61 23.78 10.55
CA PRO A 155 3.77 25.21 10.88
C PRO A 155 4.70 25.95 9.93
N TYR A 156 5.75 25.26 9.41
CA TYR A 156 6.67 25.86 8.45
C TYR A 156 6.04 26.10 7.07
N VAL A 157 4.85 25.54 6.82
CA VAL A 157 4.01 25.82 5.64
C VAL A 157 2.91 26.83 6.00
N SER A 158 2.05 26.50 6.99
CA SER A 158 0.88 27.33 7.32
C SER A 158 1.20 28.72 7.89
N LYS A 159 2.43 28.97 8.34
CA LYS A 159 2.88 30.32 8.73
C LYS A 159 2.90 31.34 7.58
N PHE A 160 3.00 30.88 6.33
CA PHE A 160 2.96 31.76 5.15
C PHE A 160 1.55 32.16 4.74
N HIS A 161 0.63 31.20 4.81
CA HIS A 161 -0.79 31.42 4.59
C HIS A 161 -1.60 30.34 5.30
N PRO A 162 -2.50 30.67 6.24
CA PRO A 162 -3.34 29.68 6.89
C PRO A 162 -4.37 29.09 5.92
N GLY A 163 -4.85 27.87 6.20
CA GLY A 163 -5.81 27.25 5.31
C GLY A 163 -6.25 25.85 5.72
N TRP A 164 -7.03 25.24 4.85
CA TRP A 164 -7.64 23.93 5.08
C TRP A 164 -6.85 22.80 4.47
N ALA A 165 -6.80 21.67 5.16
CA ALA A 165 -6.53 20.36 4.58
C ALA A 165 -7.84 19.55 4.52
N LEU A 166 -8.00 18.75 3.46
CA LEU A 166 -9.15 17.89 3.25
C LEU A 166 -8.72 16.42 3.26
N THR A 167 -9.38 15.61 4.10
CA THR A 167 -9.12 14.19 4.20
C THR A 167 -10.41 13.37 4.21
N ILE A 168 -10.32 12.15 3.70
CA ILE A 168 -11.36 11.12 3.88
C ILE A 168 -10.80 9.94 4.64
N SER A 169 -11.63 9.34 5.51
CA SER A 169 -11.31 8.12 6.23
C SER A 169 -11.82 6.93 5.43
N LEU A 170 -10.92 6.02 5.05
CA LEU A 170 -11.26 4.86 4.24
C LEU A 170 -11.37 3.61 5.10
N GLU A 171 -12.35 2.76 4.79
CA GLU A 171 -12.37 1.40 5.31
C GLU A 171 -11.17 0.62 4.75
N PRO A 172 -10.53 -0.24 5.56
CA PRO A 172 -9.46 -1.09 5.06
C PRO A 172 -10.01 -2.09 4.03
N VAL A 173 -9.34 -2.19 2.89
CA VAL A 173 -9.60 -3.21 1.88
C VAL A 173 -8.38 -4.12 1.72
N ILE A 174 -8.59 -5.32 1.19
CA ILE A 174 -7.54 -6.35 1.06
C ILE A 174 -6.37 -5.86 0.18
N GLU A 175 -6.66 -4.99 -0.78
CA GLU A 175 -5.70 -4.43 -1.71
C GLU A 175 -4.79 -3.36 -1.10
N PHE A 176 -5.10 -2.86 0.11
CA PHE A 176 -4.25 -1.87 0.77
C PHE A 176 -3.03 -2.54 1.40
N TYR A 177 -1.85 -2.08 0.99
CA TYR A 177 -0.56 -2.56 1.48
C TYR A 177 0.04 -1.64 2.54
N GLU A 178 0.88 -2.19 3.39
CA GLU A 178 1.78 -1.39 4.21
C GLU A 178 2.68 -0.52 3.31
N ARG A 179 3.06 0.68 3.74
CA ARG A 179 3.85 1.67 2.98
C ARG A 179 3.15 2.24 1.74
N CYS A 180 1.84 2.32 1.80
CA CYS A 180 1.00 2.80 0.69
C CYS A 180 0.91 4.34 0.56
N GLY A 181 1.59 5.10 1.40
CA GLY A 181 1.48 6.59 1.39
C GLY A 181 0.21 7.13 2.05
N MET A 182 -0.70 6.26 2.50
CA MET A 182 -1.93 6.65 3.20
C MET A 182 -1.75 6.57 4.72
N SER A 183 -0.93 7.46 5.27
CA SER A 183 -0.64 7.59 6.72
C SER A 183 0.03 6.35 7.35
N THR A 184 0.97 5.72 6.67
CA THR A 184 1.62 4.48 7.16
C THR A 184 2.22 4.63 8.56
N SER A 185 2.95 5.73 8.82
CA SER A 185 3.57 6.01 10.13
C SER A 185 2.51 6.07 11.23
N THR A 186 1.50 6.90 11.02
CA THR A 186 0.42 7.16 11.98
C THR A 186 -0.46 5.92 12.18
N ARG A 187 -0.72 5.12 11.12
CA ARG A 187 -1.39 3.82 11.26
C ARG A 187 -0.58 2.83 12.09
N ASN A 188 0.73 2.80 11.94
CA ASN A 188 1.60 1.97 12.77
C ASN A 188 1.57 2.43 14.23
N ALA A 189 1.51 3.72 14.50
CA ALA A 189 1.29 4.25 15.84
C ALA A 189 -0.09 3.86 16.39
N ALA A 190 -1.14 4.00 15.58
CA ALA A 190 -2.50 3.58 15.93
C ALA A 190 -2.57 2.08 16.26
N ALA A 191 -1.91 1.21 15.49
CA ALA A 191 -1.87 -0.23 15.71
C ALA A 191 -1.18 -0.63 17.02
N ARG A 192 -0.24 0.19 17.51
CA ARG A 192 0.38 -0.01 18.83
C ARG A 192 -0.55 0.38 19.98
N LEU A 193 -1.38 1.41 19.77
CA LEU A 193 -2.39 1.83 20.74
C LEU A 193 -3.62 0.91 20.72
N TRP A 194 -4.07 0.55 19.53
CA TRP A 194 -5.31 -0.17 19.25
C TRP A 194 -5.04 -1.27 18.22
N PRO A 195 -4.64 -2.48 18.66
CA PRO A 195 -4.14 -3.52 17.74
C PRO A 195 -5.13 -4.00 16.70
N TYR A 196 -6.44 -3.87 16.96
CA TYR A 196 -7.47 -4.46 16.09
C TYR A 196 -8.35 -3.41 15.42
N GLU A 197 -8.91 -2.47 16.18
CA GLU A 197 -9.87 -1.45 15.71
C GLU A 197 -9.81 -0.21 16.59
N LEU A 198 -10.39 0.89 16.11
CA LEU A 198 -10.54 2.09 16.93
C LEU A 198 -11.55 1.84 18.05
N PRO A 199 -11.25 2.22 19.30
CA PRO A 199 -12.20 2.06 20.40
C PRO A 199 -13.44 2.95 20.23
N PRO A 200 -14.58 2.58 20.81
CA PRO A 200 -15.83 3.35 20.75
C PRO A 200 -15.72 4.64 21.58
N MET A 201 -15.10 5.65 21.03
CA MET A 201 -14.79 6.93 21.67
C MET A 201 -15.07 8.08 20.70
N HIS A 202 -15.20 9.31 21.22
CA HIS A 202 -15.37 10.47 20.35
C HIS A 202 -14.22 10.58 19.33
N PRO A 203 -14.49 10.60 18.02
CA PRO A 203 -13.46 10.49 16.99
C PRO A 203 -12.35 11.53 17.07
N GLU A 204 -12.70 12.79 17.37
CA GLU A 204 -11.73 13.88 17.52
C GLU A 204 -10.80 13.65 18.72
N LYS A 205 -11.30 13.10 19.84
CA LYS A 205 -10.46 12.73 20.99
C LYS A 205 -9.51 11.58 20.66
N LEU A 206 -9.95 10.61 19.84
CA LEU A 206 -9.07 9.55 19.34
C LEU A 206 -7.97 10.13 18.46
N ALA A 207 -8.32 11.06 17.56
CA ALA A 207 -7.36 11.74 16.70
C ALA A 207 -6.32 12.52 17.52
N GLU A 208 -6.75 13.23 18.56
CA GLU A 208 -5.85 13.96 19.46
C GLU A 208 -4.93 13.02 20.25
N LEU A 209 -5.47 11.91 20.77
CA LEU A 209 -4.66 10.90 21.47
C LEU A 209 -3.61 10.29 20.54
N LEU A 210 -4.00 9.91 19.33
CA LEU A 210 -3.09 9.35 18.34
C LEU A 210 -1.99 10.35 17.94
N PHE A 211 -2.38 11.60 17.67
CA PHE A 211 -1.43 12.67 17.37
C PHE A 211 -0.41 12.86 18.50
N ARG A 212 -0.86 12.93 19.75
CA ARG A 212 0.02 13.08 20.93
C ARG A 212 0.92 11.86 21.14
N TYR A 213 0.41 10.66 20.91
CA TYR A 213 1.18 9.43 21.03
C TYR A 213 2.28 9.33 19.96
N GLU A 214 1.95 9.67 18.71
CA GLU A 214 2.92 9.68 17.62
C GLU A 214 4.01 10.74 17.82
N ASN A 215 3.66 11.87 18.45
CA ASN A 215 4.54 13.01 18.68
C ASN A 215 4.97 13.12 20.16
N GLY A 216 5.33 11.99 20.77
CA GLY A 216 5.80 11.95 22.14
C GLY A 216 7.06 12.79 22.41
N PRO A 217 7.39 13.06 23.69
CA PRO A 217 8.59 13.81 24.06
C PRO A 217 9.86 13.22 23.45
N GLY A 218 10.71 14.06 22.89
CA GLY A 218 11.98 13.66 22.27
C GLY A 218 11.91 13.34 20.79
N LYS A 219 10.74 13.44 20.14
CA LYS A 219 10.63 13.33 18.70
C LYS A 219 11.13 14.61 18.02
N GLU A 220 12.15 14.49 17.17
CA GLU A 220 12.77 15.62 16.47
C GLU A 220 11.84 16.22 15.40
N GLU A 221 11.17 15.37 14.63
CA GLU A 221 10.24 15.77 13.58
C GLU A 221 8.80 15.48 14.00
N VAL A 222 7.99 16.52 14.15
CA VAL A 222 6.58 16.41 14.50
C VAL A 222 5.74 16.11 13.26
N SER A 223 5.02 14.99 13.27
CA SER A 223 4.00 14.70 12.26
C SER A 223 2.81 15.63 12.49
N GLY A 224 2.24 16.19 11.41
CA GLY A 224 1.03 17.00 11.50
C GLY A 224 -0.21 16.16 11.83
N ALA A 225 -1.30 16.84 12.18
CA ALA A 225 -2.52 16.18 12.67
C ALA A 225 -3.41 15.61 11.56
N GLN A 226 -3.20 15.97 10.29
CA GLN A 226 -4.07 15.49 9.20
C GLN A 226 -4.15 13.98 9.10
N ASP A 227 -3.07 13.26 9.43
CA ASP A 227 -3.04 11.81 9.38
C ASP A 227 -3.86 11.18 10.51
N SER A 228 -3.70 11.66 11.74
CA SER A 228 -4.48 11.18 12.88
C SER A 228 -5.97 11.50 12.76
N ILE A 229 -6.32 12.68 12.23
CA ILE A 229 -7.68 13.10 11.96
C ILE A 229 -8.31 12.19 10.89
N GLY A 230 -7.63 12.01 9.75
CA GLY A 230 -8.14 11.19 8.65
C GLY A 230 -8.27 9.71 8.98
N ILE A 231 -7.47 9.16 9.92
CA ILE A 231 -7.64 7.81 10.46
C ILE A 231 -8.83 7.73 11.41
N CYS A 232 -8.91 8.65 12.38
CA CYS A 232 -9.87 8.52 13.48
C CYS A 232 -11.26 9.06 13.16
N MET A 233 -11.37 10.10 12.34
CA MET A 233 -12.65 10.77 12.04
C MET A 233 -13.29 10.22 10.78
N PRO A 234 -14.50 9.62 10.86
CA PRO A 234 -15.20 9.06 9.69
C PRO A 234 -15.68 10.16 8.73
N GLY A 235 -15.98 9.77 7.49
CA GLY A 235 -16.50 10.64 6.46
C GLY A 235 -15.47 11.52 5.77
N LEU A 236 -15.93 12.65 5.24
CA LEU A 236 -15.10 13.70 4.67
C LEU A 236 -14.86 14.78 5.73
N ASN A 237 -13.60 15.14 5.93
CA ASN A 237 -13.21 16.12 6.94
C ASN A 237 -12.36 17.21 6.33
N ARG A 238 -12.59 18.49 6.73
CA ARG A 238 -11.62 19.56 6.54
C ARG A 238 -11.19 20.13 7.88
N HIS A 239 -9.93 20.47 7.97
CA HIS A 239 -9.30 20.95 9.20
C HIS A 239 -8.41 22.15 8.89
N TYR A 240 -8.62 23.24 9.65
CA TYR A 240 -7.99 24.53 9.41
C TYR A 240 -6.74 24.71 10.26
N TYR A 241 -5.63 25.05 9.61
CA TYR A 241 -4.35 25.27 10.24
C TYR A 241 -3.86 26.70 10.10
N ASN A 242 -3.34 27.24 11.22
CA ASN A 242 -2.78 28.57 11.31
C ASN A 242 -1.53 28.50 12.19
N ASN A 243 -0.38 28.21 11.59
CA ASN A 243 0.91 28.11 12.27
C ASN A 243 0.94 27.09 13.44
N GLY A 244 0.11 26.06 13.42
CA GLY A 244 0.03 25.00 14.43
C GLY A 244 0.04 23.60 13.81
N TYR A 245 0.47 22.59 14.58
CA TYR A 245 0.39 21.18 14.18
C TYR A 245 -1.01 20.59 14.38
N TRP A 246 -1.81 21.14 15.30
CA TRP A 246 -3.20 20.79 15.54
C TRP A 246 -4.11 21.87 14.95
N PRO A 247 -5.22 21.52 14.28
CA PRO A 247 -6.07 22.49 13.63
C PRO A 247 -6.86 23.34 14.65
N GLU A 248 -7.13 24.58 14.29
CA GLU A 248 -8.02 25.47 15.07
C GLU A 248 -9.49 25.11 14.91
N LYS A 249 -9.85 24.51 13.77
CA LYS A 249 -11.23 24.14 13.43
C LYS A 249 -11.27 22.87 12.62
N ILE A 250 -12.24 22.00 12.92
CA ILE A 250 -12.53 20.79 12.15
C ILE A 250 -14.00 20.80 11.75
N GLU A 251 -14.28 20.52 10.48
CA GLU A 251 -15.62 20.34 9.94
C GLU A 251 -15.73 18.99 9.24
N SER A 252 -16.82 18.27 9.50
CA SER A 252 -17.03 16.91 8.98
C SER A 252 -18.34 16.81 8.23
N ILE A 253 -18.33 16.06 7.12
CA ILE A 253 -19.50 15.69 6.34
C ILE A 253 -19.71 14.20 6.43
N HIS A 254 -20.96 13.83 6.76
CA HIS A 254 -21.43 12.45 6.87
C HIS A 254 -22.64 12.19 5.95
N ASP A 255 -22.94 13.12 5.07
CA ASP A 255 -24.03 13.01 4.10
C ASP A 255 -23.75 11.87 3.12
N GLU A 256 -24.67 10.91 3.04
CA GLU A 256 -24.47 9.69 2.25
C GLU A 256 -24.37 9.96 0.75
N ASP A 257 -25.13 10.97 0.25
CA ASP A 257 -25.11 11.32 -1.16
C ASP A 257 -23.74 11.89 -1.58
N ILE A 258 -23.11 12.66 -0.69
CA ILE A 258 -21.78 13.22 -0.92
C ILE A 258 -20.71 12.13 -0.83
N LEU A 259 -20.80 11.27 0.21
CA LEU A 259 -19.81 10.22 0.41
C LEU A 259 -19.85 9.16 -0.71
N SER A 260 -21.05 8.75 -1.11
CA SER A 260 -21.23 7.82 -2.23
C SER A 260 -20.77 8.44 -3.56
N TRP A 261 -21.06 9.73 -3.77
CA TRP A 261 -20.57 10.44 -4.95
C TRP A 261 -19.04 10.45 -5.02
N LEU A 262 -18.34 10.67 -3.90
CA LEU A 262 -16.86 10.56 -3.86
C LEU A 262 -16.38 9.14 -4.16
N GLU A 263 -17.05 8.11 -3.63
CA GLU A 263 -16.72 6.68 -3.89
C GLU A 263 -16.89 6.29 -5.36
N ASP A 264 -17.83 6.92 -6.05
CA ASP A 264 -18.07 6.66 -7.48
C ASP A 264 -17.03 7.32 -8.39
N HIS A 265 -16.33 8.35 -7.93
CA HIS A 265 -15.42 9.15 -8.76
C HIS A 265 -13.95 9.09 -8.35
N ILE A 266 -13.60 8.47 -7.20
CA ILE A 266 -12.22 8.35 -6.75
C ILE A 266 -11.76 6.90 -6.85
N PHE A 267 -10.66 6.68 -7.55
CA PHE A 267 -10.04 5.38 -7.76
C PHE A 267 -8.58 5.42 -7.34
N LEU A 268 -8.07 4.31 -6.78
CA LEU A 268 -6.69 4.20 -6.36
C LEU A 268 -5.93 3.21 -7.25
N VAL A 269 -4.78 3.61 -7.73
CA VAL A 269 -3.85 2.74 -8.44
C VAL A 269 -2.60 2.55 -7.60
N LEU A 270 -2.23 1.28 -7.37
CA LEU A 270 -1.00 0.95 -6.67
C LEU A 270 0.20 1.29 -7.56
N LEU A 271 1.10 2.08 -7.01
CA LEU A 271 2.43 2.31 -7.57
C LEU A 271 3.44 1.33 -6.92
N TRP A 272 4.58 1.81 -6.56
CA TRP A 272 5.62 1.11 -5.81
C TRP A 272 5.75 1.71 -4.41
N PRO A 273 6.31 0.97 -3.45
CA PRO A 273 6.65 1.55 -2.15
C PRO A 273 7.64 2.70 -2.33
N ARG A 274 7.44 3.79 -1.57
CA ARG A 274 8.40 4.89 -1.58
C ARG A 274 9.81 4.37 -1.22
N GLU A 275 10.82 4.76 -1.99
CA GLU A 275 12.21 4.39 -1.77
C GLU A 275 12.68 4.78 -0.36
N SER A 276 13.40 3.88 0.30
CA SER A 276 14.02 4.16 1.58
C SER A 276 15.14 5.19 1.37
N GLY A 277 15.04 6.33 2.07
CA GLY A 277 16.02 7.42 1.94
C GLY A 277 15.61 8.54 0.98
N LEU A 278 14.46 8.47 0.31
CA LEU A 278 13.92 9.61 -0.42
C LEU A 278 13.64 10.77 0.55
N ASN A 279 14.47 11.80 0.47
CA ASN A 279 14.32 13.01 1.26
C ASN A 279 13.45 14.02 0.50
N LEU A 280 12.17 14.08 0.82
CA LEU A 280 11.21 15.02 0.21
C LEU A 280 11.49 16.48 0.56
N LEU A 281 12.20 16.73 1.67
CA LEU A 281 12.54 18.06 2.15
C LEU A 281 13.93 18.54 1.69
N LYS A 282 14.62 17.76 0.85
CA LYS A 282 15.95 18.11 0.35
C LYS A 282 15.95 19.42 -0.44
N GLU A 283 14.89 19.67 -1.18
CA GLU A 283 14.69 20.87 -1.97
C GLU A 283 13.24 21.33 -1.81
N THR A 284 13.05 22.52 -1.26
CA THR A 284 11.72 23.06 -0.94
C THR A 284 11.60 24.51 -1.40
N TYR A 285 10.45 24.85 -1.95
CA TYR A 285 10.09 26.19 -2.40
C TYR A 285 8.79 26.66 -1.71
N ILE A 286 8.85 26.72 -0.38
CA ILE A 286 7.70 27.13 0.45
C ILE A 286 7.65 28.64 0.48
N THR A 287 6.82 29.22 -0.36
CA THR A 287 6.57 30.65 -0.49
C THR A 287 5.13 30.98 -0.18
N GLU A 288 4.83 32.25 0.15
CA GLU A 288 3.46 32.71 0.36
C GLU A 288 2.57 32.43 -0.85
N GLU A 289 3.08 32.64 -2.06
CA GLU A 289 2.38 32.38 -3.33
C GLU A 289 1.99 30.89 -3.47
N ASN A 290 2.96 29.98 -3.29
CA ASN A 290 2.71 28.54 -3.41
C ASN A 290 1.75 28.04 -2.31
N VAL A 291 1.90 28.52 -1.07
CA VAL A 291 1.01 28.13 0.03
C VAL A 291 -0.41 28.70 -0.19
N LYS A 292 -0.54 29.93 -0.67
CA LYS A 292 -1.84 30.52 -1.03
C LYS A 292 -2.51 29.76 -2.18
N ALA A 293 -1.76 29.34 -3.19
CA ALA A 293 -2.27 28.49 -4.27
C ALA A 293 -2.83 27.15 -3.70
N LEU A 294 -2.07 26.50 -2.80
CA LEU A 294 -2.48 25.28 -2.13
C LEU A 294 -3.79 25.44 -1.33
N THR A 295 -3.88 26.49 -0.51
CA THR A 295 -5.06 26.74 0.34
C THR A 295 -6.28 27.14 -0.47
N THR A 296 -6.10 27.99 -1.51
CA THR A 296 -7.19 28.33 -2.45
C THR A 296 -7.72 27.12 -3.19
N ALA A 297 -6.85 26.22 -3.62
CA ALA A 297 -7.25 24.97 -4.26
C ALA A 297 -8.03 24.06 -3.28
N ALA A 298 -7.63 24.03 -2.01
CA ALA A 298 -8.35 23.27 -0.99
C ALA A 298 -9.78 23.79 -0.75
N ASP A 299 -9.96 25.12 -0.69
CA ASP A 299 -11.29 25.72 -0.58
C ASP A 299 -12.16 25.38 -1.79
N ARG A 300 -11.64 25.52 -3.00
CA ARG A 300 -12.34 25.16 -4.24
C ARG A 300 -12.69 23.67 -4.30
N THR A 301 -11.80 22.79 -3.81
CA THR A 301 -12.06 21.35 -3.72
C THR A 301 -13.27 21.06 -2.83
N TRP A 302 -13.34 21.71 -1.67
CA TRP A 302 -14.48 21.57 -0.75
C TRP A 302 -15.79 22.02 -1.37
N GLU A 303 -15.82 23.21 -1.97
CA GLU A 303 -17.00 23.76 -2.63
C GLU A 303 -17.48 22.87 -3.78
N ALA A 304 -16.56 22.38 -4.61
CA ALA A 304 -16.88 21.49 -5.73
C ALA A 304 -17.46 20.14 -5.25
N ILE A 305 -16.94 19.57 -4.16
CA ILE A 305 -17.51 18.35 -3.56
C ILE A 305 -18.94 18.60 -3.07
N LEU A 306 -19.20 19.71 -2.37
CA LEU A 306 -20.53 20.05 -1.88
C LEU A 306 -21.55 20.27 -3.02
N ALA A 307 -21.09 20.85 -4.13
CA ALA A 307 -21.89 21.02 -5.33
C ALA A 307 -22.01 19.74 -6.17
N LYS A 308 -21.24 18.69 -5.86
CA LYS A 308 -21.08 17.48 -6.68
C LYS A 308 -20.70 17.81 -8.13
N ASP A 309 -19.87 18.85 -8.32
CA ASP A 309 -19.32 19.24 -9.62
C ASP A 309 -18.00 18.52 -9.88
N LEU A 310 -18.06 17.46 -10.67
CA LEU A 310 -16.92 16.60 -10.95
C LEU A 310 -15.77 17.34 -11.66
N ASN A 311 -16.08 18.21 -12.61
CA ASN A 311 -15.06 18.94 -13.35
C ASN A 311 -14.36 19.98 -12.47
N ALA A 312 -15.12 20.72 -11.65
CA ALA A 312 -14.56 21.66 -10.70
C ALA A 312 -13.74 20.93 -9.61
N PHE A 313 -14.20 19.76 -9.13
CA PHE A 313 -13.49 18.92 -8.19
C PHE A 313 -12.14 18.43 -8.78
N ALA A 314 -12.17 17.89 -9.98
CA ALA A 314 -10.97 17.43 -10.67
C ALA A 314 -9.95 18.56 -10.88
N ALA A 315 -10.40 19.71 -11.39
CA ALA A 315 -9.55 20.89 -11.59
C ALA A 315 -8.91 21.38 -10.29
N ALA A 316 -9.70 21.50 -9.21
CA ALA A 316 -9.21 21.97 -7.91
C ALA A 316 -8.22 20.95 -7.28
N CYS A 317 -8.42 19.64 -7.44
CA CYS A 317 -7.48 18.62 -7.01
C CYS A 317 -6.14 18.69 -7.75
N LEU A 318 -6.15 18.93 -9.08
CA LEU A 318 -4.93 19.16 -9.85
C LEU A 318 -4.20 20.42 -9.39
N ASP A 319 -4.90 21.54 -9.22
CA ASP A 319 -4.30 22.78 -8.72
C ASP A 319 -3.64 22.56 -7.34
N SER A 320 -4.31 21.82 -6.44
CA SER A 320 -3.75 21.47 -5.13
C SER A 320 -2.50 20.58 -5.24
N PHE A 321 -2.52 19.60 -6.15
CA PHE A 321 -1.36 18.73 -6.38
C PHE A 321 -0.20 19.50 -7.02
N ASP A 322 -0.45 20.38 -7.99
CA ASP A 322 0.58 21.19 -8.64
C ASP A 322 1.19 22.20 -7.65
N ALA A 323 0.40 22.85 -6.79
CA ALA A 323 0.91 23.68 -5.72
C ALA A 323 1.79 22.90 -4.73
N GLN A 324 1.39 21.67 -4.40
CA GLN A 324 2.17 20.76 -3.57
C GLN A 324 3.51 20.39 -4.23
N VAL A 325 3.50 20.04 -5.51
CA VAL A 325 4.71 19.72 -6.28
C VAL A 325 5.60 20.95 -6.44
N ALA A 326 5.03 22.13 -6.61
CA ALA A 326 5.80 23.38 -6.66
C ALA A 326 6.56 23.64 -5.36
N MET A 327 5.97 23.33 -4.20
CA MET A 327 6.66 23.43 -2.90
C MET A 327 7.66 22.29 -2.65
N PHE A 328 7.38 21.09 -3.13
CA PHE A 328 8.15 19.87 -2.86
C PHE A 328 8.39 19.06 -4.15
N PRO A 329 9.30 19.50 -5.05
CA PRO A 329 9.49 18.85 -6.35
C PRO A 329 9.90 17.38 -6.27
N ALA A 330 10.64 16.99 -5.23
CA ALA A 330 11.09 15.62 -5.02
C ALA A 330 9.95 14.60 -4.83
N MET A 331 8.71 15.04 -4.58
CA MET A 331 7.56 14.14 -4.45
C MET A 331 7.09 13.55 -5.79
N LYS A 332 7.44 14.17 -6.93
CA LYS A 332 7.06 13.72 -8.27
C LYS A 332 8.30 13.39 -9.13
N PRO A 333 9.07 12.34 -8.80
CA PRO A 333 10.18 11.88 -9.63
C PRO A 333 9.67 11.36 -10.98
N GLU A 334 10.60 11.12 -11.93
CA GLU A 334 10.31 10.76 -13.32
C GLU A 334 9.40 9.52 -13.45
N ASN A 335 9.61 8.49 -12.65
CA ASN A 335 8.78 7.29 -12.64
C ASN A 335 7.31 7.60 -12.23
N VAL A 336 7.08 8.51 -11.27
CA VAL A 336 5.74 8.99 -10.90
C VAL A 336 5.10 9.73 -12.06
N GLN A 337 5.87 10.59 -12.77
CA GLN A 337 5.37 11.28 -13.95
C GLN A 337 4.97 10.31 -15.07
N GLN A 338 5.75 9.23 -15.26
CA GLN A 338 5.42 8.16 -16.21
C GLN A 338 4.15 7.42 -15.81
N ALA A 339 3.95 7.13 -14.53
CA ALA A 339 2.71 6.53 -14.04
C ALA A 339 1.50 7.44 -14.27
N ILE A 340 1.62 8.73 -13.99
CA ILE A 340 0.57 9.71 -14.28
C ILE A 340 0.24 9.72 -15.78
N ASN A 341 1.25 9.73 -16.64
CA ASN A 341 1.06 9.76 -18.10
C ASN A 341 0.27 8.55 -18.63
N LYS A 342 0.35 7.41 -17.95
CA LYS A 342 -0.43 6.20 -18.29
C LYS A 342 -1.94 6.42 -18.15
N TYR A 343 -2.36 7.23 -17.18
CA TYR A 343 -3.78 7.40 -16.83
C TYR A 343 -4.38 8.75 -17.23
N LYS A 344 -3.59 9.67 -17.79
CA LYS A 344 -4.05 11.02 -18.12
C LYS A 344 -5.18 11.10 -19.16
N ASN A 345 -5.41 10.04 -19.94
CA ASN A 345 -6.51 9.97 -20.89
C ASN A 345 -7.77 9.31 -20.30
N ASP A 346 -7.63 8.59 -19.18
CA ASP A 346 -8.70 7.85 -18.53
C ASP A 346 -9.22 8.57 -17.27
N ALA A 347 -8.44 9.51 -16.73
CA ALA A 347 -8.78 10.28 -15.54
C ALA A 347 -8.82 11.77 -15.81
N LEU A 348 -9.74 12.47 -15.17
CA LEU A 348 -9.86 13.95 -15.19
C LEU A 348 -8.78 14.62 -14.34
N ALA A 349 -8.36 13.94 -13.26
CA ALA A 349 -7.35 14.44 -12.34
C ALA A 349 -6.62 13.29 -11.64
N TRP A 350 -5.47 13.64 -11.05
CA TRP A 350 -4.63 12.72 -10.28
C TRP A 350 -3.92 13.43 -9.13
N LYS A 351 -3.60 12.69 -8.09
CA LYS A 351 -2.69 13.11 -7.04
C LYS A 351 -2.06 11.90 -6.34
N LEU A 352 -0.88 12.09 -5.75
CA LEU A 352 -0.28 11.06 -4.91
C LEU A 352 -0.94 11.06 -3.52
N ALA A 353 -1.18 9.88 -2.98
CA ALA A 353 -1.61 9.73 -1.60
C ALA A 353 -0.46 10.11 -0.64
N GLY A 354 -0.69 11.10 0.20
CA GLY A 354 0.27 11.58 1.19
C GLY A 354 1.45 12.38 0.61
N ALA A 355 2.63 12.18 1.19
CA ALA A 355 3.82 12.96 0.89
C ALA A 355 4.45 12.69 -0.48
N GLY A 356 4.02 11.67 -1.22
CA GLY A 356 4.49 11.40 -2.58
C GLY A 356 5.71 10.48 -2.67
N GLY A 357 6.30 10.40 -3.87
CA GLY A 357 7.44 9.52 -4.17
C GLY A 357 7.09 8.04 -4.38
N GLY A 358 5.81 7.67 -4.34
CA GLY A 358 5.29 6.30 -4.46
C GLY A 358 4.01 6.10 -3.65
N GLY A 359 3.61 4.88 -3.42
CA GLY A 359 2.40 4.50 -2.69
C GLY A 359 1.19 4.33 -3.60
N TYR A 360 0.14 5.12 -3.42
CA TYR A 360 -1.03 5.13 -4.31
C TYR A 360 -1.13 6.43 -5.08
N LEU A 361 -1.55 6.29 -6.34
CA LEU A 361 -2.03 7.39 -7.17
C LEU A 361 -3.56 7.39 -7.08
N ALA A 362 -4.13 8.45 -6.52
CA ALA A 362 -5.55 8.71 -6.55
C ALA A 362 -5.89 9.35 -7.89
N LEU A 363 -6.89 8.79 -8.56
CA LEU A 363 -7.42 9.24 -9.84
C LEU A 363 -8.85 9.70 -9.65
N ILE A 364 -9.23 10.81 -10.27
CA ILE A 364 -10.61 11.29 -10.33
C ILE A 364 -11.12 11.02 -11.74
N SER A 365 -12.22 10.30 -11.87
CA SER A 365 -12.77 9.88 -13.15
C SER A 365 -14.29 9.82 -13.12
N GLU A 366 -14.92 10.08 -14.26
CA GLU A 366 -16.36 9.91 -14.48
C GLU A 366 -16.75 8.43 -14.58
N THR A 367 -15.84 7.59 -15.02
CA THR A 367 -16.08 6.15 -15.23
C THR A 367 -15.04 5.31 -14.48
N PRO A 368 -15.38 4.08 -14.09
CA PRO A 368 -14.43 3.18 -13.45
C PRO A 368 -13.17 2.95 -14.31
N ILE A 369 -12.00 3.02 -13.68
CA ILE A 369 -10.71 2.79 -14.32
C ILE A 369 -10.33 1.32 -14.15
N GLU A 370 -9.91 0.68 -15.23
CA GLU A 370 -9.52 -0.73 -15.24
C GLU A 370 -8.34 -0.98 -14.29
N ASN A 371 -8.43 -2.05 -13.50
CA ASN A 371 -7.46 -2.44 -12.48
C ASN A 371 -7.21 -1.42 -11.35
N ALA A 372 -8.05 -0.39 -11.22
CA ALA A 372 -8.01 0.52 -10.10
C ALA A 372 -8.91 0.03 -8.95
N ILE A 373 -8.50 0.35 -7.73
CA ILE A 373 -9.22 0.00 -6.50
C ILE A 373 -10.31 1.05 -6.26
N ARG A 374 -11.56 0.61 -6.10
CA ARG A 374 -12.64 1.47 -5.60
C ARG A 374 -12.44 1.72 -4.12
N ILE A 375 -12.56 2.96 -3.70
CA ILE A 375 -12.50 3.31 -2.28
C ILE A 375 -13.85 3.05 -1.61
N LYS A 376 -13.79 2.84 -0.29
CA LYS A 376 -14.96 2.87 0.58
C LYS A 376 -14.69 3.81 1.74
N ILE A 377 -15.47 4.87 1.85
CA ILE A 377 -15.34 5.87 2.90
C ILE A 377 -16.03 5.34 4.16
N ARG A 378 -15.36 5.45 5.29
CA ARG A 378 -15.91 5.00 6.58
C ARG A 378 -17.05 5.88 7.01
N ARG A 379 -18.20 5.27 7.30
CA ARG A 379 -19.41 5.94 7.83
C ARG A 379 -19.31 6.14 9.33
N ARG A 380 -20.04 7.10 9.82
CA ARG A 380 -20.24 7.30 11.27
C ARG A 380 -21.19 6.21 11.76
N THR A 381 -20.72 5.36 12.65
CA THR A 381 -21.55 4.36 13.38
C THR A 381 -22.16 4.96 14.60
#